data_bf932a33aaadfdf5f033c7c4a43e7436
#
_entry.id   bf932a33aaadfdf5f033c7c4a43e7436
#
_cell.length_a   1.000
_cell.length_b   1.000
_cell.length_c   1.000
_cell.angle_alpha   90.00
_cell.angle_beta   90.00
_cell.angle_gamma   90.00
#
_symmetry.space_group_name_H-M   'P 1'
#
loop_
_entity.id
_entity.type
_entity.pdbx_description
1 polymer ?
#
loop_
_entity_poly.entity_id
_entity_poly.type
_entity_poly.pdbx_seq_one_letter_code
_entity_poly.pdbx_strand_id
1 'polypeptide(L)'
;MKVRLGGRRGTLILAVGLMAGLILGAGASARAERSHPLVKLETSMGDITLELYPDKAPVTVANFLEYVKAGFFNGTIFHRVISTFMIQGGGLDAQMNKKPTRAPIKNEADNGLTNDAYTVAMARTGDPNSATAQFFISTVNNTFLNHTAKTPQGWGYAVFGKVVKGKEVVDKIKAVPTATKGMHENVPVEPVTIVKATVVQN
;
A
#
# COMPACT_ATOMS: atom_id res chain seq x y z
N MET A 1 -59.59 -65.70 -60.04
CA MET A 1 -59.44 -65.01 -61.30
C MET A 1 -59.00 -63.58 -61.03
N LYS A 2 -58.00 -63.15 -61.68
CA LYS A 2 -57.39 -61.82 -61.74
C LYS A 2 -56.50 -61.34 -60.56
N VAL A 3 -55.26 -61.42 -60.85
CA VAL A 3 -54.06 -60.75 -60.42
C VAL A 3 -54.24 -59.23 -60.42
N ARG A 4 -53.62 -58.56 -59.45
CA ARG A 4 -52.89 -57.31 -59.73
C ARG A 4 -51.84 -57.01 -58.73
N LEU A 5 -50.66 -56.87 -59.28
CA LEU A 5 -49.43 -56.34 -58.65
C LEU A 5 -49.63 -54.82 -58.36
N GLY A 6 -48.89 -54.31 -57.45
CA GLY A 6 -48.67 -52.85 -57.31
C GLY A 6 -47.87 -52.52 -56.08
N GLY A 7 -46.61 -52.43 -56.18
CA GLY A 7 -45.87 -51.21 -56.23
C GLY A 7 -45.34 -50.79 -54.85
N ARG A 8 -44.13 -51.27 -54.52
CA ARG A 8 -43.29 -50.72 -53.44
C ARG A 8 -42.86 -49.31 -53.77
N ARG A 9 -43.25 -48.34 -52.95
CA ARG A 9 -42.63 -47.04 -52.92
C ARG A 9 -41.84 -46.89 -51.63
N GLY A 10 -40.52 -46.98 -51.74
CA GLY A 10 -39.60 -46.73 -50.67
C GLY A 10 -39.60 -45.26 -50.29
N THR A 11 -39.88 -44.94 -49.05
CA THR A 11 -39.73 -43.62 -48.49
C THR A 11 -38.36 -43.53 -47.84
N LEU A 12 -37.52 -42.71 -48.46
CA LEU A 12 -36.17 -42.35 -47.97
C LEU A 12 -36.35 -41.38 -46.81
N ILE A 13 -36.06 -41.83 -45.58
CA ILE A 13 -36.02 -40.98 -44.38
C ILE A 13 -34.62 -40.40 -44.29
N LEU A 14 -34.54 -39.10 -44.57
CA LEU A 14 -33.34 -38.29 -44.41
C LEU A 14 -33.19 -37.97 -42.91
N ALA A 15 -32.29 -38.61 -42.22
CA ALA A 15 -31.94 -38.30 -40.83
C ALA A 15 -31.02 -37.04 -40.82
N VAL A 16 -31.58 -35.89 -40.46
CA VAL A 16 -30.83 -34.70 -40.22
C VAL A 16 -30.26 -34.80 -38.80
N GLY A 17 -28.98 -35.13 -38.72
CA GLY A 17 -28.22 -35.14 -37.47
C GLY A 17 -27.96 -33.70 -36.98
N LEU A 18 -28.64 -33.31 -35.89
CA LEU A 18 -28.41 -32.04 -35.19
C LEU A 18 -27.17 -32.21 -34.30
N MET A 19 -25.98 -31.81 -34.79
CA MET A 19 -24.81 -31.67 -33.97
C MET A 19 -24.97 -30.41 -33.10
N ALA A 20 -25.37 -30.60 -31.83
CA ALA A 20 -25.28 -29.56 -30.81
C ALA A 20 -23.80 -29.40 -30.41
N GLY A 21 -23.12 -28.45 -31.03
CA GLY A 21 -21.78 -28.03 -30.61
C GLY A 21 -21.82 -27.38 -29.23
N LEU A 22 -21.36 -28.12 -28.21
CA LEU A 22 -21.13 -27.59 -26.86
C LEU A 22 -19.91 -26.67 -26.90
N ILE A 23 -20.12 -25.36 -27.09
CA ILE A 23 -19.05 -24.36 -26.93
C ILE A 23 -18.85 -24.23 -25.41
N LEU A 24 -17.86 -24.96 -24.84
CA LEU A 24 -17.30 -24.64 -23.55
C LEU A 24 -16.57 -23.32 -23.68
N GLY A 25 -17.29 -22.23 -23.40
CA GLY A 25 -16.69 -20.93 -23.15
C GLY A 25 -15.83 -21.02 -21.90
N ALA A 26 -14.51 -21.24 -22.10
CA ALA A 26 -13.52 -21.01 -21.07
C ALA A 26 -13.53 -19.53 -20.72
N GLY A 27 -14.35 -19.17 -19.73
CA GLY A 27 -14.30 -17.89 -19.09
C GLY A 27 -12.96 -17.73 -18.41
N ALA A 28 -11.95 -17.28 -19.15
CA ALA A 28 -10.73 -16.73 -18.58
C ALA A 28 -11.16 -15.50 -17.77
N SER A 29 -11.41 -15.70 -16.47
CA SER A 29 -11.46 -14.58 -15.52
C SER A 29 -10.09 -13.91 -15.59
N ALA A 30 -9.98 -12.88 -16.41
CA ALA A 30 -8.87 -11.95 -16.36
C ALA A 30 -8.87 -11.38 -14.94
N ARG A 31 -8.05 -11.97 -14.05
CA ARG A 31 -7.70 -11.40 -12.77
C ARG A 31 -7.01 -10.08 -13.12
N ALA A 32 -7.79 -8.99 -13.09
CA ALA A 32 -7.22 -7.66 -13.22
C ALA A 32 -6.06 -7.61 -12.22
N GLU A 33 -4.82 -7.52 -12.72
CA GLU A 33 -3.67 -7.21 -11.88
C GLU A 33 -4.05 -5.94 -11.13
N ARG A 34 -4.26 -6.07 -9.81
CA ARG A 34 -4.55 -4.92 -8.97
C ARG A 34 -3.24 -4.14 -8.93
N SER A 35 -3.15 -3.13 -9.78
CA SER A 35 -2.00 -2.23 -9.76
C SER A 35 -1.91 -1.63 -8.36
N HIS A 36 -0.75 -1.78 -7.72
CA HIS A 36 -0.50 -1.18 -6.42
C HIS A 36 -0.59 0.34 -6.55
N PRO A 37 -1.36 1.04 -5.71
CA PRO A 37 -1.43 2.49 -5.75
C PRO A 37 -0.06 3.12 -5.55
N LEU A 38 0.24 4.15 -6.34
CA LEU A 38 1.42 4.97 -6.17
C LEU A 38 1.04 6.29 -5.49
N VAL A 39 1.85 6.70 -4.52
CA VAL A 39 1.72 8.02 -3.86
C VAL A 39 3.03 8.76 -4.02
N LYS A 40 2.95 9.96 -4.59
CA LYS A 40 4.08 10.90 -4.66
C LYS A 40 4.04 11.84 -3.44
N LEU A 41 5.14 11.91 -2.72
CA LEU A 41 5.44 12.90 -1.70
C LEU A 41 6.40 13.92 -2.31
N GLU A 42 5.92 15.10 -2.60
CA GLU A 42 6.76 16.25 -2.98
C GLU A 42 7.32 16.84 -1.69
N THR A 43 8.63 16.75 -1.49
CA THR A 43 9.28 17.27 -0.30
C THR A 43 10.16 18.49 -0.61
N SER A 44 10.52 19.25 0.42
CA SER A 44 11.49 20.36 0.27
C SER A 44 12.88 19.91 -0.19
N MET A 45 13.15 18.58 -0.20
CA MET A 45 14.45 18.00 -0.62
C MET A 45 14.37 17.17 -1.91
N GLY A 46 13.17 17.09 -2.53
CA GLY A 46 12.89 16.34 -3.74
C GLY A 46 11.69 15.39 -3.58
N ASP A 47 11.37 14.69 -4.64
CA ASP A 47 10.19 13.83 -4.73
C ASP A 47 10.51 12.39 -4.28
N ILE A 48 9.60 11.80 -3.51
CA ILE A 48 9.63 10.37 -3.12
C ILE A 48 8.35 9.74 -3.64
N THR A 49 8.44 8.62 -4.36
CA THR A 49 7.26 7.83 -4.77
C THR A 49 7.19 6.54 -3.98
N LEU A 50 6.05 6.33 -3.34
CA LEU A 50 5.71 5.11 -2.59
C LEU A 50 4.81 4.22 -3.43
N GLU A 51 5.12 2.92 -3.49
CA GLU A 51 4.21 1.87 -3.94
C GLU A 51 3.55 1.27 -2.70
N LEU A 52 2.21 1.20 -2.67
CA LEU A 52 1.45 0.72 -1.52
C LEU A 52 0.90 -0.69 -1.78
N TYR A 53 0.78 -1.52 -0.73
CA TYR A 53 0.39 -2.93 -0.79
C TYR A 53 -0.98 -3.19 -0.17
N PRO A 54 -2.10 -2.85 -0.86
CA PRO A 54 -3.45 -3.04 -0.33
C PRO A 54 -3.84 -4.52 -0.16
N ASP A 55 -3.16 -5.44 -0.84
CA ASP A 55 -3.30 -6.88 -0.69
C ASP A 55 -2.70 -7.40 0.62
N LYS A 56 -1.71 -6.70 1.19
CA LYS A 56 -1.00 -7.04 2.42
C LYS A 56 -1.47 -6.24 3.64
N ALA A 57 -1.83 -4.99 3.44
CA ALA A 57 -2.22 -4.07 4.52
C ALA A 57 -3.43 -3.23 4.10
N PRO A 58 -4.61 -3.84 3.85
CA PRO A 58 -5.77 -3.14 3.29
C PRO A 58 -6.28 -1.99 4.15
N VAL A 59 -6.35 -2.16 5.47
CA VAL A 59 -6.82 -1.11 6.40
C VAL A 59 -5.81 0.04 6.45
N THR A 60 -4.53 -0.28 6.54
CA THR A 60 -3.45 0.71 6.60
C THR A 60 -3.36 1.51 5.32
N VAL A 61 -3.39 0.85 4.16
CA VAL A 61 -3.35 1.53 2.85
C VAL A 61 -4.58 2.40 2.64
N ALA A 62 -5.78 1.91 2.97
CA ALA A 62 -7.00 2.71 2.87
C ALA A 62 -6.91 3.98 3.73
N ASN A 63 -6.51 3.84 5.00
CA ASN A 63 -6.30 4.96 5.93
C ASN A 63 -5.27 5.97 5.40
N PHE A 64 -4.12 5.50 4.90
CA PHE A 64 -3.07 6.37 4.36
C PHE A 64 -3.57 7.14 3.12
N LEU A 65 -4.26 6.47 2.19
CA LEU A 65 -4.82 7.09 1.00
C LEU A 65 -5.91 8.13 1.33
N GLU A 66 -6.70 7.92 2.38
CA GLU A 66 -7.67 8.91 2.84
C GLU A 66 -7.00 10.18 3.36
N TYR A 67 -5.89 10.08 4.11
CA TYR A 67 -5.09 11.22 4.51
C TYR A 67 -4.46 11.94 3.31
N VAL A 68 -3.95 11.18 2.31
CA VAL A 68 -3.40 11.76 1.06
C VAL A 68 -4.48 12.54 0.32
N LYS A 69 -5.66 11.94 0.09
CA LYS A 69 -6.78 12.57 -0.63
C LYS A 69 -7.32 13.81 0.08
N ALA A 70 -7.30 13.81 1.42
CA ALA A 70 -7.69 14.96 2.24
C ALA A 70 -6.62 16.08 2.28
N GLY A 71 -5.46 15.89 1.64
CA GLY A 71 -4.35 16.84 1.70
C GLY A 71 -3.73 16.97 3.10
N PHE A 72 -3.99 16.01 3.98
CA PHE A 72 -3.56 16.08 5.38
C PHE A 72 -2.05 16.21 5.54
N PHE A 73 -1.29 15.50 4.70
CA PHE A 73 0.17 15.51 4.78
C PHE A 73 0.82 16.81 4.29
N ASN A 74 0.07 17.64 3.55
CA ASN A 74 0.60 18.92 3.04
C ASN A 74 0.97 19.84 4.21
N GLY A 75 2.22 20.34 4.19
CA GLY A 75 2.81 21.16 5.25
C GLY A 75 3.25 20.39 6.49
N THR A 76 3.12 19.05 6.53
CA THR A 76 3.75 18.26 7.60
C THR A 76 5.23 18.07 7.36
N ILE A 77 5.97 17.76 8.41
CA ILE A 77 7.43 17.57 8.34
C ILE A 77 7.85 16.15 8.69
N PHE A 78 9.06 15.79 8.26
CA PHE A 78 9.81 14.69 8.87
C PHE A 78 10.40 15.21 10.19
N HIS A 79 9.68 14.98 11.27
CA HIS A 79 9.99 15.54 12.60
C HIS A 79 10.96 14.72 13.43
N ARG A 80 11.32 13.51 12.98
CA ARG A 80 12.31 12.64 13.62
C ARG A 80 13.13 11.93 12.55
N VAL A 81 14.42 12.17 12.54
CA VAL A 81 15.36 11.62 11.55
C VAL A 81 16.55 11.02 12.28
N ILE A 82 16.74 9.71 12.09
CA ILE A 82 17.89 8.96 12.63
C ILE A 82 18.52 8.22 11.46
N SER A 83 19.72 8.61 11.06
CA SER A 83 20.39 8.16 9.84
C SER A 83 20.54 6.65 9.72
N THR A 84 20.78 5.96 10.84
CA THR A 84 20.98 4.51 10.94
C THR A 84 19.71 3.77 11.34
N PHE A 85 18.54 4.40 11.20
CA PHE A 85 17.28 3.80 11.61
C PHE A 85 16.13 4.13 10.63
N MET A 86 15.57 5.35 10.69
CA MET A 86 14.40 5.74 9.88
C MET A 86 14.25 7.25 9.79
N ILE A 87 13.42 7.70 8.88
CA ILE A 87 12.86 9.05 8.82
C ILE A 87 11.36 8.97 9.09
N GLN A 88 10.85 9.68 10.12
CA GLN A 88 9.46 9.65 10.57
C GLN A 88 8.79 11.00 10.37
N GLY A 89 7.59 10.99 9.79
CA GLY A 89 6.83 12.20 9.49
C GLY A 89 5.32 12.00 9.48
N GLY A 90 4.61 12.99 8.92
CA GLY A 90 3.18 12.91 8.64
C GLY A 90 2.25 13.18 9.82
N GLY A 91 2.70 13.88 10.88
CA GLY A 91 1.84 14.16 12.03
C GLY A 91 1.99 15.55 12.62
N LEU A 92 3.10 16.24 12.34
CA LEU A 92 3.45 17.54 12.90
C LEU A 92 3.71 18.54 11.78
N ASP A 93 3.37 19.82 12.02
CA ASP A 93 3.77 20.92 11.16
C ASP A 93 5.18 21.45 11.49
N ALA A 94 5.65 22.45 10.76
CA ALA A 94 6.99 23.04 10.97
C ALA A 94 7.16 23.72 12.34
N GLN A 95 6.06 24.07 13.01
CA GLN A 95 6.03 24.62 14.36
C GLN A 95 5.94 23.54 15.44
N MET A 96 5.99 22.24 15.04
CA MET A 96 5.85 21.07 15.91
C MET A 96 4.43 20.90 16.51
N ASN A 97 3.42 21.55 15.96
CA ASN A 97 2.03 21.34 16.35
C ASN A 97 1.49 20.03 15.75
N LYS A 98 0.82 19.23 16.57
CA LYS A 98 0.12 18.03 16.09
C LYS A 98 -1.10 18.41 15.27
N LYS A 99 -1.24 17.82 14.07
CA LYS A 99 -2.47 17.95 13.28
C LYS A 99 -3.54 16.98 13.84
N PRO A 100 -4.83 17.39 13.87
CA PRO A 100 -5.93 16.52 14.30
C PRO A 100 -6.01 15.28 13.40
N THR A 101 -6.01 14.10 14.01
CA THR A 101 -6.05 12.82 13.28
C THR A 101 -7.43 12.17 13.33
N ARG A 102 -7.67 11.23 12.45
CA ARG A 102 -8.80 10.30 12.47
C ARG A 102 -8.62 9.29 13.61
N ALA A 103 -9.63 8.43 13.82
CA ALA A 103 -9.53 7.32 14.77
C ALA A 103 -8.34 6.39 14.42
N PRO A 104 -7.72 5.77 15.43
CA PRO A 104 -6.66 4.81 15.22
C PRO A 104 -7.15 3.56 14.50
N ILE A 105 -6.22 2.86 13.83
CA ILE A 105 -6.49 1.67 13.03
C ILE A 105 -5.88 0.42 13.65
N LYS A 106 -6.43 -0.74 13.26
CA LYS A 106 -5.85 -2.05 13.58
C LYS A 106 -4.45 -2.17 12.99
N ASN A 107 -3.54 -2.76 13.77
CA ASN A 107 -2.20 -3.09 13.30
C ASN A 107 -2.22 -4.32 12.39
N GLU A 108 -1.66 -4.20 11.20
CA GLU A 108 -1.55 -5.26 10.20
C GLU A 108 -0.10 -5.77 10.03
N ALA A 109 0.75 -5.66 11.07
CA ALA A 109 2.15 -6.07 10.96
C ALA A 109 2.34 -7.60 10.83
N ASP A 110 1.29 -8.40 11.09
CA ASP A 110 1.28 -9.85 10.88
C ASP A 110 1.06 -10.24 9.39
N ASN A 111 1.28 -9.31 8.45
CA ASN A 111 1.06 -9.47 7.00
C ASN A 111 2.21 -10.13 6.23
N GLY A 112 3.29 -10.51 6.93
CA GLY A 112 4.48 -11.15 6.35
C GLY A 112 5.49 -10.22 5.70
N LEU A 113 5.27 -8.89 5.73
CA LEU A 113 6.24 -7.91 5.28
C LEU A 113 7.24 -7.57 6.39
N THR A 114 8.47 -7.21 5.98
CA THR A 114 9.57 -6.86 6.89
C THR A 114 9.93 -5.38 6.80
N ASN A 115 10.44 -4.82 7.89
CA ASN A 115 10.89 -3.43 7.97
C ASN A 115 12.29 -3.27 7.34
N ASP A 116 12.43 -3.64 6.08
CA ASP A 116 13.67 -3.53 5.32
C ASP A 116 13.93 -2.08 4.90
N ALA A 117 15.16 -1.80 4.46
CA ALA A 117 15.52 -0.47 3.95
C ALA A 117 14.55 -0.02 2.84
N TYR A 118 14.12 1.23 2.94
CA TYR A 118 13.16 1.90 2.05
C TYR A 118 11.73 1.38 2.09
N THR A 119 11.36 0.50 3.03
CA THR A 119 9.95 0.20 3.31
C THR A 119 9.30 1.34 4.08
N VAL A 120 7.98 1.50 3.90
CA VAL A 120 7.17 2.46 4.66
C VAL A 120 6.24 1.70 5.61
N ALA A 121 6.24 2.12 6.89
CA ALA A 121 5.45 1.51 7.94
C ALA A 121 4.77 2.56 8.82
N MET A 122 3.69 2.16 9.52
CA MET A 122 2.96 3.04 10.42
C MET A 122 3.70 3.21 11.75
N ALA A 123 3.88 4.46 12.16
CA ALA A 123 4.28 4.78 13.53
C ALA A 123 3.11 4.57 14.50
N ARG A 124 3.39 4.13 15.72
CA ARG A 124 2.43 3.87 16.79
C ARG A 124 3.00 4.14 18.18
N THR A 125 2.15 4.17 19.18
CA THR A 125 2.53 4.19 20.59
C THR A 125 2.81 2.75 21.11
N GLY A 126 2.89 2.57 22.41
CA GLY A 126 2.96 1.25 23.03
C GLY A 126 1.75 0.34 22.75
N ASP A 127 0.57 0.93 22.51
CA ASP A 127 -0.60 0.17 22.05
C ASP A 127 -0.42 -0.22 20.57
N PRO A 128 -0.49 -1.50 20.22
CA PRO A 128 -0.39 -1.96 18.85
C PRO A 128 -1.38 -1.31 17.89
N ASN A 129 -2.60 -1.03 18.33
CA ASN A 129 -3.69 -0.48 17.50
C ASN A 129 -3.83 1.05 17.63
N SER A 130 -2.75 1.77 17.89
CA SER A 130 -2.77 3.24 18.08
C SER A 130 -2.32 4.03 16.86
N ALA A 131 -1.98 3.38 15.75
CA ALA A 131 -1.55 4.06 14.53
C ALA A 131 -2.67 4.95 13.95
N THR A 132 -2.32 6.17 13.56
CA THR A 132 -3.26 7.11 12.91
C THR A 132 -2.73 7.62 11.57
N ALA A 133 -1.95 8.70 11.55
CA ALA A 133 -1.43 9.34 10.33
C ALA A 133 0.09 9.21 10.20
N GLN A 134 0.84 9.16 11.30
CA GLN A 134 2.30 9.16 11.26
C GLN A 134 2.84 7.87 10.66
N PHE A 135 3.83 8.02 9.79
CA PHE A 135 4.54 6.93 9.14
C PHE A 135 6.05 7.15 9.23
N PHE A 136 6.80 6.09 8.95
CA PHE A 136 8.25 6.21 8.79
C PHE A 136 8.73 5.42 7.56
N ILE A 137 9.85 5.86 7.02
CA ILE A 137 10.59 5.15 5.97
C ILE A 137 11.87 4.63 6.61
N SER A 138 12.08 3.31 6.58
CA SER A 138 13.30 2.67 7.09
C SER A 138 14.50 3.06 6.23
N THR A 139 15.61 3.46 6.84
CA THR A 139 16.86 3.81 6.13
C THR A 139 17.86 2.65 6.11
N VAL A 140 17.61 1.64 6.92
CA VAL A 140 18.34 0.38 7.02
C VAL A 140 17.35 -0.77 7.28
N ASN A 141 17.82 -2.01 7.31
CA ASN A 141 16.99 -3.16 7.70
C ASN A 141 16.77 -3.14 9.21
N ASN A 142 15.52 -2.92 9.63
CA ASN A 142 15.10 -2.79 11.02
C ASN A 142 14.35 -4.06 11.48
N THR A 143 15.00 -5.21 11.46
CA THR A 143 14.37 -6.53 11.75
C THR A 143 13.71 -6.60 13.11
N PHE A 144 14.19 -5.83 14.10
CA PHE A 144 13.61 -5.73 15.44
C PHE A 144 12.23 -5.06 15.48
N LEU A 145 11.80 -4.39 14.39
CA LEU A 145 10.46 -3.82 14.22
C LEU A 145 9.46 -4.81 13.61
N ASN A 146 9.91 -6.00 13.21
CA ASN A 146 9.04 -6.98 12.57
C ASN A 146 8.08 -7.63 13.57
N HIS A 147 6.94 -8.09 13.07
CA HIS A 147 6.03 -8.90 13.87
C HIS A 147 6.67 -10.21 14.28
N THR A 148 6.63 -10.52 15.58
CA THR A 148 7.14 -11.77 16.14
C THR A 148 6.09 -12.53 16.94
N ALA A 149 5.12 -11.81 17.55
CA ALA A 149 4.04 -12.38 18.34
C ALA A 149 2.88 -11.38 18.50
N LYS A 150 1.67 -11.90 18.78
CA LYS A 150 0.48 -11.07 19.07
C LYS A 150 0.48 -10.58 20.53
N THR A 151 1.56 -9.93 20.93
CA THR A 151 1.74 -9.27 22.21
C THR A 151 2.08 -7.79 22.00
N PRO A 152 1.89 -6.88 22.97
CA PRO A 152 2.23 -5.47 22.80
C PRO A 152 3.66 -5.23 22.29
N GLN A 153 4.64 -5.99 22.78
CA GLN A 153 6.06 -5.90 22.43
C GLN A 153 6.36 -6.58 21.09
N GLY A 154 5.73 -7.73 20.82
CA GLY A 154 5.98 -8.56 19.63
C GLY A 154 5.14 -8.21 18.42
N TRP A 155 4.14 -7.32 18.55
CA TRP A 155 3.23 -7.02 17.43
C TRP A 155 3.96 -6.42 16.22
N GLY A 156 4.99 -5.61 16.46
CA GLY A 156 5.77 -4.97 15.42
C GLY A 156 5.08 -3.75 14.80
N TYR A 157 5.58 -3.32 13.64
CA TYR A 157 5.14 -2.14 12.89
C TYR A 157 4.68 -2.55 11.50
N ALA A 158 3.45 -2.16 11.13
CA ALA A 158 2.81 -2.56 9.89
C ALA A 158 3.47 -1.91 8.68
N VAL A 159 4.28 -2.67 7.95
CA VAL A 159 4.76 -2.27 6.62
C VAL A 159 3.58 -2.34 5.67
N PHE A 160 3.38 -1.27 4.87
CA PHE A 160 2.28 -1.16 3.93
C PHE A 160 2.69 -0.70 2.53
N GLY A 161 3.99 -0.54 2.29
CA GLY A 161 4.55 -0.16 0.99
C GLY A 161 6.05 0.02 1.02
N LYS A 162 6.58 0.52 -0.08
CA LYS A 162 8.02 0.83 -0.23
C LYS A 162 8.26 2.05 -1.12
N VAL A 163 9.44 2.64 -1.01
CA VAL A 163 9.95 3.66 -1.93
C VAL A 163 10.37 3.00 -3.25
N VAL A 164 9.74 3.41 -4.34
CA VAL A 164 10.06 2.94 -5.71
C VAL A 164 10.81 3.98 -6.53
N LYS A 165 10.69 5.28 -6.18
CA LYS A 165 11.49 6.38 -6.74
C LYS A 165 11.87 7.36 -5.63
N GLY A 166 13.04 7.99 -5.74
CA GLY A 166 13.50 8.97 -4.75
C GLY A 166 14.21 8.37 -3.54
N LYS A 167 14.83 7.17 -3.66
CA LYS A 167 15.67 6.61 -2.60
C LYS A 167 16.82 7.55 -2.25
N GLU A 168 17.40 8.20 -3.24
CA GLU A 168 18.44 9.22 -3.07
C GLU A 168 17.94 10.45 -2.29
N VAL A 169 16.63 10.76 -2.38
CA VAL A 169 16.01 11.83 -1.57
C VAL A 169 15.87 11.37 -0.12
N VAL A 170 15.46 10.12 0.13
CA VAL A 170 15.46 9.53 1.48
C VAL A 170 16.86 9.56 2.08
N ASP A 171 17.89 9.24 1.30
CA ASP A 171 19.29 9.27 1.73
C ASP A 171 19.79 10.69 2.02
N LYS A 172 19.35 11.69 1.27
CA LYS A 172 19.60 13.11 1.58
C LYS A 172 18.92 13.50 2.89
N ILE A 173 17.65 13.13 3.08
CA ILE A 173 16.90 13.47 4.30
C ILE A 173 17.53 12.81 5.53
N LYS A 174 17.93 11.54 5.47
CA LYS A 174 18.55 10.86 6.65
C LYS A 174 19.88 11.47 7.07
N ALA A 175 20.53 12.22 6.18
CA ALA A 175 21.85 12.85 6.42
C ALA A 175 21.77 14.28 6.94
N VAL A 176 20.57 14.87 7.08
CA VAL A 176 20.45 16.25 7.58
C VAL A 176 20.88 16.35 9.04
N PRO A 177 21.45 17.49 9.46
CA PRO A 177 21.72 17.76 10.86
C PRO A 177 20.44 17.74 11.69
N THR A 178 20.47 17.11 12.84
CA THR A 178 19.36 17.04 13.79
C THR A 178 19.72 17.60 15.15
N ALA A 179 18.72 18.07 15.89
CA ALA A 179 18.84 18.61 17.23
C ALA A 179 17.62 18.24 18.08
N THR A 180 17.70 18.51 19.37
CA THR A 180 16.54 18.46 20.28
C THR A 180 15.75 19.75 20.15
N LYS A 181 14.42 19.64 19.97
CA LYS A 181 13.49 20.77 19.91
C LYS A 181 12.35 20.52 20.91
N GLY A 182 12.37 21.20 22.03
CA GLY A 182 11.46 20.95 23.16
C GLY A 182 11.61 19.51 23.70
N MET A 183 10.54 18.73 23.67
CA MET A 183 10.53 17.33 24.11
C MET A 183 10.84 16.33 22.97
N HIS A 184 11.14 16.84 21.78
CA HIS A 184 11.39 16.01 20.59
C HIS A 184 12.90 15.94 20.31
N GLU A 185 13.42 14.73 20.23
CA GLU A 185 14.80 14.45 19.85
C GLU A 185 14.93 14.12 18.37
N ASN A 186 16.12 14.31 17.81
CA ASN A 186 16.44 13.99 16.41
C ASN A 186 15.55 14.73 15.40
N VAL A 187 15.17 15.98 15.72
CA VAL A 187 14.42 16.85 14.83
C VAL A 187 15.38 17.51 13.84
N PRO A 188 15.14 17.49 12.53
CA PRO A 188 15.94 18.24 11.56
C PRO A 188 16.05 19.72 11.98
N VAL A 189 17.27 20.27 11.96
CA VAL A 189 17.53 21.68 12.28
C VAL A 189 16.75 22.57 11.34
N GLU A 190 16.86 22.31 10.04
CA GLU A 190 15.99 22.88 9.01
C GLU A 190 14.83 21.93 8.72
N PRO A 191 13.56 22.39 8.81
CA PRO A 191 12.42 21.53 8.61
C PRO A 191 12.40 20.88 7.22
N VAL A 192 12.35 19.57 7.16
CA VAL A 192 12.11 18.81 5.93
C VAL A 192 10.61 18.61 5.76
N THR A 193 10.02 19.40 4.86
CA THR A 193 8.56 19.51 4.70
C THR A 193 8.05 18.63 3.57
N ILE A 194 6.94 17.93 3.81
CA ILE A 194 6.09 17.33 2.75
C ILE A 194 5.23 18.48 2.20
N VAL A 195 5.64 19.04 1.07
CA VAL A 195 4.95 20.15 0.41
C VAL A 195 3.58 19.68 -0.06
N LYS A 196 3.54 18.49 -0.68
CA LYS A 196 2.30 17.90 -1.20
C LYS A 196 2.40 16.37 -1.25
N ALA A 197 1.28 15.71 -0.95
CA ALA A 197 1.12 14.28 -1.16
C ALA A 197 -0.03 14.02 -2.14
N THR A 198 0.21 13.24 -3.20
CA THR A 198 -0.79 12.95 -4.24
C THR A 198 -0.79 11.48 -4.62
N VAL A 199 -1.98 10.94 -4.90
CA VAL A 199 -2.11 9.64 -5.55
C VAL A 199 -1.75 9.81 -7.03
N VAL A 200 -0.78 9.02 -7.51
CA VAL A 200 -0.40 9.01 -8.93
C VAL A 200 -1.25 7.95 -9.62
N GLN A 201 -1.91 8.33 -10.71
CA GLN A 201 -2.59 7.37 -11.59
C GLN A 201 -1.51 6.66 -12.43
N ASN A 202 -1.58 5.34 -12.51
CA ASN A 202 -0.77 4.53 -13.44
C ASN A 202 -1.33 4.66 -14.85
#